data_2d8804b31124a44f54b879fcc51b48e2
#
_entry.id   2d8804b31124a44f54b879fcc51b48e2
#
_cell.length_a   1.000
_cell.length_b   1.000
_cell.length_c   1.000
_cell.angle_alpha   90.00
_cell.angle_beta   90.00
_cell.angle_gamma   90.00
#
_symmetry.space_group_name_H-M   'P 1'
#
loop_
_entity.id
_entity.type
_entity.pdbx_description
1 polymer ?
#
loop_
_entity_poly.entity_id
_entity_poly.type
_entity_poly.pdbx_seq_one_letter_code
_entity_poly.pdbx_strand_id
1 'polypeptide(L)'
;PWVARRIPVTESDAAPGADHAVLVHQREAVPAPGAAPRHERAVLYLHGRNDYFFQTWLADALLEAGYEFYALDLRTCGRAGVGYWSPHDVRDLRVHDEEIGEALRIIRSEHGHGVVVLNGHSTGGLQAVIWAKDHPGGVEAITLNSPWLDLNSSALVRSYGSAWVDLISRWDPERIIDNPDEARALRAAGLDSATQPAAAAQQTPAGAADADPGSAELADPGPIELDMYARVLHRRWGGPWDWDLTLKPSPSFPVRAGFMAGIR
;
A
#
# COMPACT_ATOMS: atom_id res chain seq x y z
N PRO A 1 13.50 -7.50 -16.05
CA PRO A 1 12.42 -8.20 -15.34
C PRO A 1 12.35 -7.79 -13.88
N TRP A 2 11.13 -7.75 -13.31
CA TRP A 2 10.88 -7.43 -11.92
C TRP A 2 11.11 -8.64 -11.00
N VAL A 3 11.56 -8.39 -9.78
CA VAL A 3 11.75 -9.36 -8.71
C VAL A 3 10.91 -8.89 -7.51
N ALA A 4 10.20 -9.82 -6.89
CA ALA A 4 9.46 -9.61 -5.65
C ALA A 4 10.15 -10.42 -4.55
N ARG A 5 10.82 -9.73 -3.63
CA ARG A 5 11.55 -10.34 -2.51
C ARG A 5 10.71 -10.23 -1.24
N ARG A 6 10.37 -11.36 -0.65
CA ARG A 6 9.70 -11.39 0.65
C ARG A 6 10.64 -10.93 1.75
N ILE A 7 10.17 -10.02 2.59
CA ILE A 7 10.81 -9.56 3.82
C ILE A 7 9.99 -10.09 5.00
N PRO A 8 10.51 -11.04 5.78
CA PRO A 8 9.83 -11.49 6.99
C PRO A 8 9.68 -10.33 7.98
N VAL A 9 8.55 -10.27 8.67
CA VAL A 9 8.30 -9.30 9.74
C VAL A 9 7.85 -10.00 11.02
N THR A 10 8.08 -9.35 12.14
CA THR A 10 7.67 -9.84 13.45
C THR A 10 6.15 -9.69 13.62
N GLU A 11 5.51 -10.69 14.22
CA GLU A 11 4.10 -10.60 14.58
C GLU A 11 3.84 -9.44 15.53
N SER A 12 2.76 -8.71 15.29
CA SER A 12 2.40 -7.52 16.06
C SER A 12 0.88 -7.41 16.24
N ASP A 13 0.45 -6.98 17.41
CA ASP A 13 -0.96 -6.65 17.67
C ASP A 13 -1.48 -5.51 16.78
N ALA A 14 -0.57 -4.68 16.23
CA ALA A 14 -0.92 -3.65 15.28
C ALA A 14 -1.30 -4.19 13.89
N ALA A 15 -0.84 -5.41 13.54
CA ALA A 15 -1.15 -6.11 12.30
C ALA A 15 -1.20 -7.63 12.56
N PRO A 16 -2.22 -8.14 13.30
CA PRO A 16 -2.24 -9.54 13.75
C PRO A 16 -2.22 -10.52 12.60
N GLY A 17 -1.27 -11.47 12.62
CA GLY A 17 -1.11 -12.51 11.61
C GLY A 17 -0.40 -12.06 10.33
N ALA A 18 0.03 -10.80 10.21
CA ALA A 18 0.91 -10.37 9.14
C ALA A 18 2.33 -10.88 9.40
N ASP A 19 2.92 -11.57 8.43
CA ASP A 19 4.22 -12.24 8.59
C ASP A 19 5.29 -11.76 7.59
N HIS A 20 4.92 -10.88 6.66
CA HIS A 20 5.86 -10.36 5.67
C HIS A 20 5.41 -9.06 5.02
N ALA A 21 6.40 -8.37 4.43
CA ALA A 21 6.27 -7.35 3.39
C ALA A 21 6.93 -7.85 2.10
N VAL A 22 6.79 -7.11 0.99
CA VAL A 22 7.42 -7.50 -0.29
C VAL A 22 8.17 -6.32 -0.89
N LEU A 23 9.50 -6.48 -1.02
CA LEU A 23 10.35 -5.53 -1.73
C LEU A 23 10.38 -5.88 -3.23
N VAL A 24 9.96 -4.94 -4.06
CA VAL A 24 9.92 -5.10 -5.52
C VAL A 24 11.01 -4.22 -6.16
N HIS A 25 11.80 -4.81 -7.05
CA HIS A 25 12.86 -4.11 -7.79
C HIS A 25 13.14 -4.79 -9.11
N GLN A 26 13.85 -4.11 -10.01
CA GLN A 26 14.37 -4.77 -11.21
C GLN A 26 15.52 -5.72 -10.83
N ARG A 27 15.66 -6.82 -11.58
CA ARG A 27 16.75 -7.79 -11.35
C ARG A 27 18.13 -7.12 -11.48
N GLU A 28 18.23 -6.17 -12.36
CA GLU A 28 19.43 -5.39 -12.68
C GLU A 28 19.84 -4.42 -11.55
N ALA A 29 18.95 -4.18 -10.57
CA ALA A 29 19.25 -3.41 -9.36
C ALA A 29 20.23 -4.14 -8.42
N VAL A 30 20.34 -5.46 -8.55
CA VAL A 30 21.26 -6.28 -7.75
C VAL A 30 22.61 -6.35 -8.46
N PRO A 31 23.67 -5.73 -7.94
CA PRO A 31 24.98 -5.80 -8.57
C PRO A 31 25.55 -7.22 -8.50
N ALA A 32 26.42 -7.56 -9.46
CA ALA A 32 27.20 -8.78 -9.37
C ALA A 32 28.11 -8.75 -8.12
N PRO A 33 28.48 -9.91 -7.55
CA PRO A 33 29.34 -9.95 -6.37
C PRO A 33 30.62 -9.13 -6.58
N GLY A 34 30.86 -8.13 -5.72
CA GLY A 34 32.02 -7.24 -5.77
C GLY A 34 31.94 -6.10 -6.80
N ALA A 35 30.85 -5.98 -7.55
CA ALA A 35 30.61 -4.85 -8.45
C ALA A 35 29.88 -3.70 -7.75
N ALA A 36 30.09 -2.49 -8.25
CA ALA A 36 29.32 -1.33 -7.85
C ALA A 36 27.88 -1.40 -8.43
N PRO A 37 26.89 -0.80 -7.78
CA PRO A 37 25.54 -0.69 -8.32
C PRO A 37 25.54 0.15 -9.62
N ARG A 38 24.54 -0.06 -10.49
CA ARG A 38 24.36 0.72 -11.74
C ARG A 38 24.21 2.22 -11.45
N HIS A 39 23.52 2.57 -10.38
CA HIS A 39 23.37 3.94 -9.89
C HIS A 39 23.77 4.00 -8.42
N GLU A 40 24.47 5.05 -8.00
CA GLU A 40 24.81 5.28 -6.58
C GLU A 40 23.56 5.63 -5.74
N ARG A 41 22.59 6.26 -6.41
CA ARG A 41 21.35 6.75 -5.80
C ARG A 41 20.21 5.77 -6.02
N ALA A 42 19.38 5.59 -5.00
CA ALA A 42 18.18 4.78 -5.06
C ALA A 42 16.95 5.54 -4.54
N VAL A 43 15.78 5.14 -5.00
CA VAL A 43 14.48 5.56 -4.46
C VAL A 43 13.78 4.34 -3.89
N LEU A 44 13.27 4.45 -2.66
CA LEU A 44 12.32 3.50 -2.08
C LEU A 44 10.92 4.12 -2.11
N TYR A 45 10.03 3.55 -2.90
CA TYR A 45 8.65 3.99 -3.06
C TYR A 45 7.73 3.31 -2.04
N LEU A 46 6.91 4.11 -1.34
CA LEU A 46 5.85 3.68 -0.43
C LEU A 46 4.49 4.05 -1.05
N HIS A 47 3.66 3.05 -1.28
CA HIS A 47 2.33 3.20 -1.86
C HIS A 47 1.30 3.77 -0.88
N GLY A 48 0.15 4.20 -1.40
CA GLY A 48 -1.01 4.63 -0.61
C GLY A 48 -1.87 3.48 -0.08
N ARG A 49 -2.92 3.85 0.65
CA ARG A 49 -3.96 2.88 1.04
C ARG A 49 -4.71 2.37 -0.20
N ASN A 50 -5.15 1.13 -0.17
CA ASN A 50 -5.78 0.44 -1.31
C ASN A 50 -4.92 0.52 -2.58
N ASP A 51 -3.60 0.39 -2.41
CA ASP A 51 -2.62 0.52 -3.49
C ASP A 51 -1.47 -0.49 -3.28
N TYR A 52 -0.64 -0.64 -4.29
CA TYR A 52 0.58 -1.44 -4.30
C TYR A 52 1.46 -0.93 -5.45
N PHE A 53 2.66 -1.46 -5.61
CA PHE A 53 3.49 -1.05 -6.74
C PHE A 53 3.04 -1.71 -8.05
N PHE A 54 2.56 -0.90 -9.00
CA PHE A 54 2.29 -1.24 -10.40
C PHE A 54 2.77 -0.16 -11.39
N GLN A 55 3.23 0.97 -10.88
CA GLN A 55 3.59 2.17 -11.66
C GLN A 55 4.98 2.01 -12.30
N THR A 56 5.15 1.06 -13.23
CA THR A 56 6.45 0.78 -13.87
C THR A 56 7.01 1.98 -14.62
N TRP A 57 6.14 2.82 -15.19
CA TRP A 57 6.53 4.06 -15.85
C TRP A 57 7.18 5.08 -14.88
N LEU A 58 6.80 5.11 -13.60
CA LEU A 58 7.46 5.93 -12.59
C LEU A 58 8.88 5.41 -12.34
N ALA A 59 9.04 4.10 -12.25
CA ALA A 59 10.34 3.46 -12.10
C ALA A 59 11.24 3.77 -13.30
N ASP A 60 10.72 3.68 -14.53
CA ASP A 60 11.49 3.96 -15.75
C ASP A 60 11.96 5.44 -15.77
N ALA A 61 11.09 6.39 -15.40
CA ALA A 61 11.45 7.80 -15.32
C ALA A 61 12.54 8.08 -14.27
N LEU A 62 12.48 7.39 -13.11
CA LEU A 62 13.51 7.53 -12.07
C LEU A 62 14.84 6.88 -12.47
N LEU A 63 14.80 5.75 -13.20
CA LEU A 63 15.99 5.13 -13.77
C LEU A 63 16.66 6.05 -14.81
N GLU A 64 15.89 6.68 -15.69
CA GLU A 64 16.40 7.67 -16.63
C GLU A 64 17.02 8.89 -15.93
N ALA A 65 16.48 9.26 -14.74
CA ALA A 65 17.04 10.33 -13.91
C ALA A 65 18.28 9.89 -13.08
N GLY A 66 18.76 8.64 -13.24
CA GLY A 66 19.95 8.13 -12.56
C GLY A 66 19.71 7.65 -11.14
N TYR A 67 18.51 7.16 -10.85
CA TYR A 67 18.17 6.50 -9.60
C TYR A 67 17.84 5.04 -9.85
N GLU A 68 18.31 4.14 -9.00
CA GLU A 68 17.78 2.79 -8.94
C GLU A 68 16.42 2.82 -8.22
N PHE A 69 15.47 1.99 -8.67
CA PHE A 69 14.10 2.01 -8.17
C PHE A 69 13.77 0.76 -7.37
N TYR A 70 13.21 1.00 -6.20
CA TYR A 70 12.66 0.01 -5.29
C TYR A 70 11.26 0.43 -4.86
N ALA A 71 10.36 -0.53 -4.70
CA ALA A 71 9.05 -0.31 -4.11
C ALA A 71 8.79 -1.32 -3.00
N LEU A 72 8.11 -0.90 -1.95
CA LEU A 72 7.74 -1.76 -0.84
C LEU A 72 6.23 -1.91 -0.79
N ASP A 73 5.74 -3.13 -1.07
CA ASP A 73 4.39 -3.50 -0.69
C ASP A 73 4.45 -3.79 0.82
N LEU A 74 3.88 -2.88 1.61
CA LEU A 74 3.89 -2.95 3.08
C LEU A 74 3.14 -4.19 3.57
N ARG A 75 3.42 -4.66 4.79
CA ARG A 75 2.66 -5.76 5.39
C ARG A 75 1.16 -5.50 5.26
N THR A 76 0.36 -6.52 5.03
CA THR A 76 -1.09 -6.48 4.75
C THR A 76 -1.50 -5.85 3.42
N CYS A 77 -0.56 -5.34 2.62
CA CYS A 77 -0.85 -4.58 1.40
C CYS A 77 -0.32 -5.28 0.14
N GLY A 78 -0.99 -5.03 -0.99
CA GLY A 78 -0.53 -5.51 -2.28
C GLY A 78 -0.20 -7.00 -2.28
N ARG A 79 1.01 -7.38 -2.72
CA ARG A 79 1.47 -8.79 -2.76
C ARG A 79 1.59 -9.39 -1.36
N ALA A 80 1.93 -8.59 -0.34
CA ALA A 80 1.99 -9.03 1.05
C ALA A 80 0.60 -9.19 1.68
N GLY A 81 -0.44 -8.58 1.09
CA GLY A 81 -1.83 -8.67 1.55
C GLY A 81 -2.62 -9.84 0.97
N VAL A 82 -2.04 -10.64 0.08
CA VAL A 82 -2.73 -11.78 -0.53
C VAL A 82 -3.12 -12.81 0.53
N GLY A 83 -4.43 -13.06 0.65
CA GLY A 83 -4.97 -13.98 1.65
C GLY A 83 -5.02 -13.43 3.07
N TYR A 84 -4.59 -12.20 3.30
CA TYR A 84 -4.74 -11.57 4.61
C TYR A 84 -6.22 -11.18 4.86
N TRP A 85 -6.70 -11.39 6.09
CA TRP A 85 -8.11 -11.21 6.45
C TRP A 85 -8.60 -9.76 6.43
N SER A 86 -7.69 -8.79 6.59
CA SER A 86 -8.00 -7.35 6.60
C SER A 86 -6.94 -6.55 5.83
N PRO A 87 -6.92 -6.63 4.49
CA PRO A 87 -5.92 -5.92 3.69
C PRO A 87 -5.94 -4.41 3.93
N HIS A 88 -4.76 -3.81 3.93
CA HIS A 88 -4.52 -2.37 4.11
C HIS A 88 -4.91 -1.81 5.48
N ASP A 89 -5.21 -2.65 6.46
CA ASP A 89 -5.50 -2.22 7.82
C ASP A 89 -4.36 -2.57 8.76
N VAL A 90 -3.81 -1.54 9.41
CA VAL A 90 -2.91 -1.67 10.55
C VAL A 90 -3.39 -0.73 11.65
N ARG A 91 -3.17 -1.11 12.92
CA ARG A 91 -3.66 -0.37 14.08
C ARG A 91 -2.66 0.66 14.61
N ASP A 92 -1.46 0.68 14.07
CA ASP A 92 -0.40 1.66 14.30
C ASP A 92 0.53 1.68 13.08
N LEU A 93 0.69 2.84 12.45
CA LEU A 93 1.55 2.98 11.28
C LEU A 93 3.03 2.70 11.57
N ARG A 94 3.48 2.82 12.83
CA ARG A 94 4.86 2.52 13.22
C ARG A 94 5.21 1.04 13.11
N VAL A 95 4.22 0.17 12.97
CA VAL A 95 4.48 -1.24 12.67
C VAL A 95 5.26 -1.43 11.36
N HIS A 96 5.15 -0.47 10.44
CA HIS A 96 5.88 -0.48 9.16
C HIS A 96 7.37 -0.09 9.29
N ASP A 97 7.82 0.38 10.46
CA ASP A 97 9.22 0.74 10.67
C ASP A 97 10.17 -0.43 10.43
N GLU A 98 9.73 -1.64 10.76
CA GLU A 98 10.51 -2.87 10.61
C GLU A 98 10.81 -3.16 9.13
N GLU A 99 9.78 -3.25 8.28
CA GLU A 99 10.00 -3.56 6.86
C GLU A 99 10.62 -2.41 6.08
N ILE A 100 10.35 -1.16 6.44
CA ILE A 100 11.03 0.00 5.84
C ILE A 100 12.51 -0.03 6.19
N GLY A 101 12.85 -0.26 7.46
CA GLY A 101 14.22 -0.39 7.92
C GLY A 101 14.97 -1.53 7.24
N GLU A 102 14.33 -2.69 7.11
CA GLU A 102 14.94 -3.84 6.44
C GLU A 102 15.09 -3.62 4.92
N ALA A 103 14.10 -2.99 4.25
CA ALA A 103 14.23 -2.60 2.85
C ALA A 103 15.42 -1.65 2.63
N LEU A 104 15.58 -0.64 3.49
CA LEU A 104 16.71 0.28 3.44
C LEU A 104 18.05 -0.43 3.72
N ARG A 105 18.08 -1.39 4.65
CA ARG A 105 19.26 -2.22 4.91
C ARG A 105 19.67 -3.03 3.67
N ILE A 106 18.68 -3.65 2.98
CA ILE A 106 18.92 -4.38 1.74
C ILE A 106 19.48 -3.45 0.67
N ILE A 107 18.82 -2.31 0.43
CA ILE A 107 19.22 -1.33 -0.58
C ILE A 107 20.64 -0.82 -0.34
N ARG A 108 21.00 -0.50 0.91
CA ARG A 108 22.32 0.04 1.26
C ARG A 108 23.38 -1.05 1.36
N SER A 109 23.13 -2.08 2.16
CA SER A 109 24.18 -3.04 2.55
C SER A 109 24.32 -4.20 1.59
N GLU A 110 23.25 -4.66 0.93
CA GLU A 110 23.33 -5.76 -0.03
C GLU A 110 23.52 -5.25 -1.46
N HIS A 111 22.82 -4.16 -1.84
CA HIS A 111 22.86 -3.65 -3.20
C HIS A 111 23.83 -2.47 -3.38
N GLY A 112 24.34 -1.88 -2.30
CA GLY A 112 25.48 -0.95 -2.31
C GLY A 112 25.13 0.51 -2.63
N HIS A 113 23.87 0.92 -2.49
CA HIS A 113 23.46 2.30 -2.78
C HIS A 113 23.83 3.24 -1.61
N GLY A 114 24.63 4.25 -1.89
CA GLY A 114 25.09 5.23 -0.86
C GLY A 114 24.04 6.29 -0.52
N VAL A 115 23.18 6.64 -1.46
CA VAL A 115 22.14 7.69 -1.31
C VAL A 115 20.76 7.07 -1.53
N VAL A 116 19.86 7.19 -0.55
CA VAL A 116 18.49 6.67 -0.67
C VAL A 116 17.48 7.77 -0.39
N VAL A 117 16.54 7.94 -1.33
CA VAL A 117 15.40 8.84 -1.22
C VAL A 117 14.15 8.01 -0.89
N LEU A 118 13.41 8.39 0.14
CA LEU A 118 12.11 7.80 0.44
C LEU A 118 11.02 8.58 -0.31
N ASN A 119 10.27 7.90 -1.18
CA ASN A 119 9.20 8.50 -1.96
C ASN A 119 7.85 7.95 -1.49
N GLY A 120 6.95 8.82 -1.01
CA GLY A 120 5.67 8.41 -0.47
C GLY A 120 4.48 8.99 -1.24
N HIS A 121 3.50 8.15 -1.56
CA HIS A 121 2.23 8.53 -2.16
C HIS A 121 1.08 8.38 -1.16
N SER A 122 0.23 9.42 -1.02
CA SER A 122 -0.98 9.38 -0.17
C SER A 122 -0.64 8.98 1.28
N THR A 123 -1.21 7.89 1.82
CA THR A 123 -0.85 7.34 3.15
C THR A 123 0.61 6.91 3.23
N GLY A 124 1.22 6.45 2.13
CA GLY A 124 2.66 6.21 2.05
C GLY A 124 3.48 7.49 2.26
N GLY A 125 2.93 8.65 1.87
CA GLY A 125 3.54 9.96 2.18
C GLY A 125 3.51 10.28 3.67
N LEU A 126 2.39 10.00 4.36
CA LEU A 126 2.31 10.10 5.82
C LEU A 126 3.31 9.14 6.48
N GLN A 127 3.39 7.89 6.01
CA GLN A 127 4.32 6.90 6.50
C GLN A 127 5.79 7.34 6.36
N ALA A 128 6.14 7.90 5.19
CA ALA A 128 7.48 8.43 4.94
C ALA A 128 7.88 9.55 5.92
N VAL A 129 6.92 10.45 6.23
CA VAL A 129 7.14 11.54 7.20
C VAL A 129 7.30 11.01 8.63
N ILE A 130 6.44 10.07 9.04
CA ILE A 130 6.53 9.45 10.38
C ILE A 130 7.88 8.74 10.51
N TRP A 131 8.25 7.91 9.54
CA TRP A 131 9.50 7.16 9.55
C TRP A 131 10.72 8.09 9.61
N ALA A 132 10.79 9.13 8.77
CA ALA A 132 11.90 10.07 8.73
C ALA A 132 12.02 10.89 10.04
N LYS A 133 10.89 11.21 10.68
CA LYS A 133 10.87 11.87 11.99
C LYS A 133 11.44 10.96 13.08
N ASP A 134 11.06 9.69 13.08
CA ASP A 134 11.46 8.75 14.13
C ASP A 134 12.90 8.19 13.89
N HIS A 135 13.43 8.31 12.64
CA HIS A 135 14.78 7.87 12.23
C HIS A 135 15.57 9.02 11.56
N PRO A 136 15.97 10.05 12.33
CA PRO A 136 16.72 11.19 11.78
C PRO A 136 18.03 10.74 11.11
N GLY A 137 18.22 11.15 9.84
CA GLY A 137 19.38 10.76 9.05
C GLY A 137 19.34 9.35 8.46
N GLY A 138 18.22 8.65 8.58
CA GLY A 138 18.03 7.30 8.01
C GLY A 138 17.95 7.30 6.47
N VAL A 139 17.53 8.42 5.87
CA VAL A 139 17.54 8.65 4.42
C VAL A 139 18.03 10.06 4.12
N GLU A 140 18.53 10.29 2.89
CA GLU A 140 19.09 11.58 2.47
C GLU A 140 18.00 12.60 2.10
N ALA A 141 16.84 12.12 1.64
CA ALA A 141 15.70 12.98 1.32
C ALA A 141 14.38 12.21 1.38
N ILE A 142 13.29 12.95 1.50
CA ILE A 142 11.93 12.46 1.26
C ILE A 142 11.29 13.25 0.14
N THR A 143 10.52 12.57 -0.71
CA THR A 143 9.67 13.18 -1.73
C THR A 143 8.24 12.71 -1.52
N LEU A 144 7.29 13.61 -1.64
CA LEU A 144 5.90 13.36 -1.30
C LEU A 144 5.00 13.66 -2.50
N ASN A 145 4.19 12.67 -2.88
CA ASN A 145 3.17 12.82 -3.91
C ASN A 145 1.79 12.73 -3.25
N SER A 146 1.06 13.85 -3.23
CA SER A 146 -0.28 13.96 -2.63
C SER A 146 -0.36 13.30 -1.24
N PRO A 147 0.54 13.66 -0.29
CA PRO A 147 0.61 13.00 1.01
C PRO A 147 -0.67 13.25 1.81
N TRP A 148 -1.15 12.21 2.48
CA TRP A 148 -2.31 12.33 3.35
C TRP A 148 -1.87 12.76 4.76
N LEU A 149 -1.66 14.06 4.96
CA LEU A 149 -1.15 14.61 6.23
C LEU A 149 -2.25 15.12 7.17
N ASP A 150 -3.48 15.27 6.67
CA ASP A 150 -4.63 15.72 7.47
C ASP A 150 -5.94 15.19 6.88
N LEU A 151 -6.95 15.06 7.74
CA LEU A 151 -8.31 14.77 7.31
C LEU A 151 -8.97 16.03 6.74
N ASN A 152 -9.45 15.94 5.50
CA ASN A 152 -10.19 17.02 4.86
C ASN A 152 -11.63 17.14 5.42
N SER A 153 -11.73 17.56 6.69
CA SER A 153 -13.00 17.72 7.39
C SER A 153 -12.98 18.95 8.31
N SER A 154 -14.16 19.43 8.71
CA SER A 154 -14.21 20.56 9.65
C SER A 154 -13.56 20.21 10.99
N ALA A 155 -13.00 21.21 11.70
CA ALA A 155 -12.36 20.99 13.01
C ALA A 155 -13.28 20.30 14.02
N LEU A 156 -14.59 20.59 13.97
CA LEU A 156 -15.60 19.96 14.83
C LEU A 156 -15.75 18.48 14.49
N VAL A 157 -15.86 18.13 13.21
CA VAL A 157 -15.97 16.73 12.77
C VAL A 157 -14.67 15.97 13.09
N ARG A 158 -13.51 16.61 12.95
CA ARG A 158 -12.22 16.03 13.37
C ARG A 158 -12.18 15.74 14.86
N SER A 159 -12.62 16.67 15.71
CA SER A 159 -12.55 16.53 17.18
C SER A 159 -13.55 15.51 17.72
N TYR A 160 -14.82 15.61 17.33
CA TYR A 160 -15.86 14.69 17.83
C TYR A 160 -15.84 13.34 17.14
N GLY A 161 -15.62 13.31 15.83
CA GLY A 161 -15.48 12.05 15.07
C GLY A 161 -14.24 11.25 15.51
N SER A 162 -13.15 11.94 15.85
CA SER A 162 -11.95 11.28 16.35
C SER A 162 -12.16 10.62 17.72
N ALA A 163 -12.84 11.27 18.66
CA ALA A 163 -13.12 10.70 19.97
C ALA A 163 -14.04 9.46 19.88
N TRP A 164 -15.02 9.48 18.97
CA TRP A 164 -15.87 8.33 18.69
C TRP A 164 -15.11 7.16 18.08
N VAL A 165 -14.24 7.43 17.11
CA VAL A 165 -13.39 6.41 16.50
C VAL A 165 -12.43 5.81 17.53
N ASP A 166 -11.83 6.62 18.41
CA ASP A 166 -10.99 6.14 19.51
C ASP A 166 -11.74 5.24 20.47
N LEU A 167 -12.97 5.62 20.81
CA LEU A 167 -13.80 4.81 21.69
C LEU A 167 -14.16 3.48 21.04
N ILE A 168 -14.60 3.49 19.78
CA ILE A 168 -14.95 2.28 19.04
C ILE A 168 -13.72 1.39 18.85
N SER A 169 -12.57 1.95 18.46
CA SER A 169 -11.35 1.18 18.21
C SER A 169 -10.82 0.43 19.44
N ARG A 170 -11.13 0.90 20.66
CA ARG A 170 -10.77 0.22 21.91
C ARG A 170 -11.60 -1.04 22.17
N TRP A 171 -12.84 -1.06 21.71
CA TRP A 171 -13.78 -2.15 21.96
C TRP A 171 -13.93 -3.07 20.75
N ASP A 172 -13.89 -2.50 19.57
CA ASP A 172 -14.07 -3.18 18.30
C ASP A 172 -13.21 -2.52 17.21
N PRO A 173 -11.88 -2.78 17.18
CA PRO A 173 -10.97 -2.20 16.20
C PRO A 173 -11.28 -2.66 14.77
N GLU A 174 -11.98 -3.79 14.62
CA GLU A 174 -12.33 -4.38 13.33
C GLU A 174 -13.62 -3.81 12.74
N ARG A 175 -14.33 -2.99 13.50
CA ARG A 175 -15.56 -2.37 13.04
C ARG A 175 -15.32 -1.53 11.79
N ILE A 176 -16.05 -1.85 10.73
CA ILE A 176 -16.03 -1.06 9.49
C ILE A 176 -16.64 0.31 9.78
N ILE A 177 -15.89 1.35 9.39
CA ILE A 177 -16.36 2.74 9.48
C ILE A 177 -16.73 3.15 8.06
N ASP A 178 -18.01 3.31 7.81
CA ASP A 178 -18.51 3.86 6.55
C ASP A 178 -18.00 5.30 6.39
N ASN A 179 -17.45 5.60 5.23
CA ASN A 179 -17.20 6.98 4.85
C ASN A 179 -18.55 7.67 4.65
N PRO A 180 -18.92 8.71 5.43
CA PRO A 180 -20.23 9.36 5.33
C PRO A 180 -20.54 9.90 3.93
N ASP A 181 -19.51 10.34 3.19
CA ASP A 181 -19.68 10.88 1.85
C ASP A 181 -19.87 9.77 0.82
N GLU A 182 -19.20 8.63 0.98
CA GLU A 182 -19.38 7.44 0.16
C GLU A 182 -20.74 6.78 0.45
N ALA A 183 -21.12 6.65 1.71
CA ALA A 183 -22.44 6.18 2.13
C ALA A 183 -23.56 7.11 1.61
N ARG A 184 -23.33 8.42 1.55
CA ARG A 184 -24.26 9.40 1.03
C ARG A 184 -24.38 9.31 -0.51
N ALA A 185 -23.26 9.11 -1.21
CA ALA A 185 -23.22 8.90 -2.64
C ALA A 185 -23.92 7.60 -3.04
N LEU A 186 -23.70 6.51 -2.29
CA LEU A 186 -24.36 5.22 -2.49
C LEU A 186 -25.87 5.32 -2.24
N ARG A 187 -26.30 6.00 -1.18
CA ARG A 187 -27.74 6.26 -0.90
C ARG A 187 -28.39 7.14 -1.98
N ALA A 188 -27.68 8.16 -2.45
CA ALA A 188 -28.18 9.03 -3.53
C ALA A 188 -28.28 8.27 -4.87
N ALA A 189 -27.49 7.22 -5.05
CA ALA A 189 -27.56 6.33 -6.21
C ALA A 189 -28.58 5.18 -6.05
N GLY A 190 -29.30 5.10 -4.93
CA GLY A 190 -30.27 4.04 -4.64
C GLY A 190 -29.65 2.69 -4.26
N LEU A 191 -28.41 2.70 -3.82
CA LEU A 191 -27.59 1.53 -3.50
C LEU A 191 -27.36 1.45 -1.99
N ASP A 192 -28.39 1.07 -1.22
CA ASP A 192 -28.25 0.88 0.23
C ASP A 192 -27.40 -0.34 0.54
N SER A 193 -26.36 -0.13 1.39
CA SER A 193 -25.42 -1.15 1.86
C SER A 193 -26.04 -2.23 2.77
N ALA A 194 -27.35 -2.24 2.96
CA ALA A 194 -28.07 -3.18 3.83
C ALA A 194 -28.18 -4.61 3.24
N THR A 195 -27.70 -4.88 2.02
CA THR A 195 -27.88 -6.15 1.32
C THR A 195 -26.61 -6.79 0.76
N GLN A 196 -25.42 -6.40 1.22
CA GLN A 196 -24.22 -7.18 0.87
C GLN A 196 -24.10 -8.40 1.79
N PRO A 197 -24.24 -9.64 1.30
CA PRO A 197 -23.79 -10.79 2.05
C PRO A 197 -22.28 -10.63 2.30
N ALA A 198 -21.84 -10.92 3.53
CA ALA A 198 -20.43 -11.00 3.88
C ALA A 198 -19.71 -11.72 2.73
N ALA A 199 -18.71 -11.04 2.13
CA ALA A 199 -17.95 -11.59 1.02
C ALA A 199 -17.45 -12.98 1.44
N ALA A 200 -17.95 -14.00 0.75
CA ALA A 200 -17.50 -15.35 0.95
C ALA A 200 -15.98 -15.34 0.76
N ALA A 201 -15.26 -15.84 1.77
CA ALA A 201 -13.83 -16.04 1.71
C ALA A 201 -13.52 -16.76 0.38
N GLN A 202 -12.96 -16.05 -0.58
CA GLN A 202 -12.57 -16.63 -1.85
C GLN A 202 -11.40 -17.57 -1.55
N GLN A 203 -11.67 -18.85 -1.64
CA GLN A 203 -10.64 -19.90 -1.59
C GLN A 203 -9.74 -19.71 -2.79
N THR A 204 -8.53 -19.24 -2.56
CA THR A 204 -7.47 -19.16 -3.57
C THR A 204 -6.94 -20.56 -3.84
N PRO A 205 -6.86 -21.04 -5.10
CA PRO A 205 -6.17 -22.29 -5.40
C PRO A 205 -4.69 -22.17 -5.03
N ALA A 206 -4.20 -23.07 -4.22
CA ALA A 206 -2.78 -23.22 -3.93
C ALA A 206 -2.04 -23.52 -5.25
N GLY A 207 -1.17 -22.63 -5.72
CA GLY A 207 -0.35 -22.88 -6.90
C GLY A 207 0.18 -21.69 -7.71
N ALA A 208 -0.06 -20.46 -7.29
CA ALA A 208 0.31 -19.27 -8.10
C ALA A 208 1.62 -18.57 -7.67
N ALA A 209 2.65 -19.33 -7.29
CA ALA A 209 3.92 -18.73 -6.82
C ALA A 209 4.92 -18.40 -7.95
N ASP A 210 4.71 -18.84 -9.20
CA ASP A 210 5.69 -18.71 -10.31
C ASP A 210 5.11 -18.13 -11.62
N ALA A 211 4.03 -17.37 -11.59
CA ALA A 211 3.46 -16.79 -12.80
C ALA A 211 4.12 -15.43 -13.14
N ASP A 212 4.61 -15.31 -14.37
CA ASP A 212 5.06 -14.08 -15.00
C ASP A 212 3.97 -12.98 -14.87
N PRO A 213 4.26 -11.80 -14.28
CA PRO A 213 3.25 -10.75 -14.06
C PRO A 213 2.67 -10.14 -15.35
N GLY A 214 3.11 -10.57 -16.52
CA GLY A 214 2.68 -10.05 -17.83
C GLY A 214 1.58 -10.84 -18.56
N SER A 215 1.10 -11.98 -18.07
CA SER A 215 0.23 -12.87 -18.86
C SER A 215 -0.98 -13.49 -18.14
N ALA A 216 -1.34 -13.03 -16.95
CA ALA A 216 -2.58 -13.50 -16.32
C ALA A 216 -3.79 -12.89 -17.02
N GLU A 217 -4.51 -13.70 -17.80
CA GLU A 217 -5.84 -13.38 -18.27
C GLU A 217 -6.74 -13.16 -17.04
N LEU A 218 -7.05 -11.87 -16.77
CA LEU A 218 -7.82 -11.45 -15.60
C LEU A 218 -9.20 -12.13 -15.63
N ALA A 219 -9.45 -13.00 -14.66
CA ALA A 219 -10.78 -13.61 -14.48
C ALA A 219 -11.82 -12.48 -14.37
N ASP A 220 -12.97 -12.64 -15.05
CA ASP A 220 -14.06 -11.67 -15.00
C ASP A 220 -14.67 -11.65 -13.58
N PRO A 221 -14.53 -10.58 -12.81
CA PRO A 221 -15.05 -10.50 -11.47
C PRO A 221 -16.58 -10.32 -11.40
N GLY A 222 -17.30 -10.43 -12.52
CA GLY A 222 -18.73 -10.21 -12.59
C GLY A 222 -19.13 -8.71 -12.61
N PRO A 223 -20.40 -8.37 -12.43
CA PRO A 223 -20.86 -6.99 -12.38
C PRO A 223 -20.37 -6.33 -11.10
N ILE A 224 -19.22 -5.66 -11.19
CA ILE A 224 -18.63 -4.89 -10.10
C ILE A 224 -19.18 -3.47 -10.18
N GLU A 225 -19.68 -3.00 -9.07
CA GLU A 225 -19.99 -1.60 -8.86
C GLU A 225 -18.68 -0.81 -8.75
N LEU A 226 -18.21 -0.31 -9.90
CA LEU A 226 -16.94 0.38 -10.01
C LEU A 226 -17.04 1.77 -9.42
N ASP A 227 -16.09 2.13 -8.56
CA ASP A 227 -15.89 3.54 -8.24
C ASP A 227 -15.48 4.33 -9.50
N MET A 228 -15.72 5.63 -9.48
CA MET A 228 -15.41 6.51 -10.60
C MET A 228 -13.92 6.50 -10.96
N TYR A 229 -13.04 6.29 -9.96
CA TYR A 229 -11.60 6.27 -10.13
C TYR A 229 -11.16 5.10 -11.03
N ALA A 230 -11.65 3.88 -10.76
CA ALA A 230 -11.34 2.72 -11.58
C ALA A 230 -11.91 2.86 -12.99
N ARG A 231 -13.13 3.37 -13.14
CA ARG A 231 -13.75 3.60 -14.45
C ARG A 231 -12.95 4.54 -15.36
N VAL A 232 -12.34 5.57 -14.78
CA VAL A 232 -11.60 6.58 -15.56
C VAL A 232 -10.16 6.15 -15.82
N LEU A 233 -9.53 5.45 -14.90
CA LEU A 233 -8.09 5.23 -14.92
C LEU A 233 -7.67 3.82 -15.33
N HIS A 234 -8.47 2.78 -15.08
CA HIS A 234 -8.06 1.41 -15.36
C HIS A 234 -8.28 1.03 -16.84
N ARG A 235 -7.27 0.37 -17.44
CA ARG A 235 -7.25 -0.02 -18.86
C ARG A 235 -8.44 -0.86 -19.29
N ARG A 236 -8.95 -1.72 -18.41
CA ARG A 236 -10.14 -2.54 -18.68
C ARG A 236 -11.35 -1.71 -19.11
N TRP A 237 -11.45 -0.45 -18.68
CA TRP A 237 -12.53 0.48 -19.02
C TRP A 237 -12.08 1.66 -19.89
N GLY A 238 -10.90 1.50 -20.56
CA GLY A 238 -10.37 2.49 -21.50
C GLY A 238 -9.47 3.54 -20.86
N GLY A 239 -9.14 3.42 -19.58
CA GLY A 239 -8.17 4.29 -18.89
C GLY A 239 -6.73 3.99 -19.31
N PRO A 240 -5.79 4.86 -18.93
CA PRO A 240 -4.39 4.74 -19.33
C PRO A 240 -3.58 3.72 -18.53
N TRP A 241 -4.08 3.27 -17.37
CA TRP A 241 -3.31 2.47 -16.42
C TRP A 241 -3.86 1.06 -16.28
N ASP A 242 -2.96 0.16 -15.95
CA ASP A 242 -3.28 -1.25 -15.70
C ASP A 242 -2.77 -1.66 -14.33
N TRP A 243 -3.62 -2.31 -13.54
CA TRP A 243 -3.26 -2.88 -12.24
C TRP A 243 -4.09 -4.13 -11.96
N ASP A 244 -3.61 -4.96 -11.05
CA ASP A 244 -4.33 -6.13 -10.60
C ASP A 244 -5.47 -5.73 -9.64
N LEU A 245 -6.71 -5.97 -10.07
CA LEU A 245 -7.90 -5.65 -9.29
C LEU A 245 -8.06 -6.53 -8.03
N THR A 246 -7.32 -7.61 -7.91
CA THR A 246 -7.29 -8.41 -6.69
C THR A 246 -6.40 -7.77 -5.61
N LEU A 247 -5.38 -7.02 -6.01
CA LEU A 247 -4.45 -6.31 -5.12
C LEU A 247 -4.89 -4.87 -4.84
N LYS A 248 -5.59 -4.25 -5.80
CA LYS A 248 -6.17 -2.91 -5.70
C LYS A 248 -7.61 -2.96 -6.22
N PRO A 249 -8.54 -3.43 -5.40
CA PRO A 249 -9.92 -3.62 -5.82
C PRO A 249 -10.67 -2.30 -5.99
N SER A 250 -11.78 -2.39 -6.73
CA SER A 250 -12.81 -1.37 -6.83
C SER A 250 -14.18 -2.04 -6.65
N PRO A 251 -14.96 -1.67 -5.64
CA PRO A 251 -14.66 -0.66 -4.61
C PRO A 251 -13.45 -1.02 -3.73
N SER A 252 -12.89 0.00 -3.08
CA SER A 252 -11.75 -0.15 -2.17
C SER A 252 -12.05 -1.08 -1.00
N PHE A 253 -10.99 -1.63 -0.40
CA PHE A 253 -11.12 -2.33 0.88
C PHE A 253 -11.77 -1.43 1.93
N PRO A 254 -12.66 -1.97 2.79
CA PRO A 254 -13.34 -1.18 3.82
C PRO A 254 -12.34 -0.55 4.79
N VAL A 255 -12.70 0.60 5.35
CA VAL A 255 -11.92 1.26 6.41
C VAL A 255 -12.40 0.79 7.77
N ARG A 256 -11.48 0.38 8.64
CA ARG A 256 -11.79 -0.08 9.99
C ARG A 256 -11.43 0.95 11.06
N ALA A 257 -12.08 0.84 12.21
CA ALA A 257 -11.87 1.75 13.34
C ALA A 257 -10.43 1.73 13.85
N GLY A 258 -9.81 0.56 13.90
CA GLY A 258 -8.41 0.39 14.31
C GLY A 258 -7.44 1.13 13.41
N PHE A 259 -7.61 1.05 12.09
CA PHE A 259 -6.81 1.81 11.14
C PHE A 259 -6.97 3.32 11.32
N MET A 260 -8.21 3.80 11.41
CA MET A 260 -8.47 5.24 11.60
C MET A 260 -7.91 5.78 12.92
N ALA A 261 -7.84 4.96 13.97
CA ALA A 261 -7.17 5.33 15.22
C ALA A 261 -5.63 5.31 15.06
N GLY A 262 -5.09 4.36 14.34
CA GLY A 262 -3.65 4.15 14.14
C GLY A 262 -2.93 5.18 13.27
N ILE A 263 -3.67 5.96 12.47
CA ILE A 263 -3.11 7.01 11.59
C ILE A 263 -3.05 8.40 12.27
N ARG A 264 -3.31 8.52 13.56
CA ARG A 264 -3.32 9.78 14.33
C ARG A 264 -2.11 9.95 15.25
#